data_590888fd8b0d6607534afdb4972b2b67
#
_entry.id   590888fd8b0d6607534afdb4972b2b67
#
_cell.length_a   1.000
_cell.length_b   1.000
_cell.length_c   1.000
_cell.angle_alpha   90.00
_cell.angle_beta   90.00
_cell.angle_gamma   90.00
#
_symmetry.space_group_name_H-M   'P 1'
#
loop_
_entity.id
_entity.type
_entity.pdbx_description
1 polymer ?
#
loop_
_entity_poly.entity_id
_entity_poly.type
_entity_poly.pdbx_seq_one_letter_code
_entity_poly.pdbx_strand_id
1 'polypeptide(L)'
;MLEKNKVYRARIQGYTSEGLGVARIDGQAVFVHQALRGEECDILILKVLKNAAFGKAVRVYEPSPHRVEPDCPYYGRCGGCDFRHMDRAEELAAKRQRVQDALARIGGSAVTVESIDGGEPLHYRNKSQYPVAADGSVGFYKARSHQVIPVERCRIQKPQADKAAQALRDYIRLYGVSCYDEKTRRGLVRYLYVRTNGAGQSLLCVLVNGKKLPHERELVDLLRQAVPETVGVVLGVNTQPTGAVLGQEYRTLWGADVLTDTLCGLTFRLSVPSFYQVNREMAEVLYRRAVEFAGLTGTETVLDLYCGAGTITQVMARHAGRVIGAEIVPEAIEDARANAQRNGVENVEFFCGDAAAVAADFAAKGLRPDVICVDPPRKGLAPEVVQAAAQMAPKRIVYVSCDPATLARDVKLFAQAGYRAIRAAAVDMFPGTANVETVVLLEPGQTC
;
A
#
# COMPACT_ATOMS: atom_id res chain seq x y z
N MET A 1 5.38 32.52 -21.63
CA MET A 1 5.33 31.06 -21.90
C MET A 1 6.54 30.42 -21.22
N LEU A 2 6.36 29.33 -20.48
CA LEU A 2 7.46 28.67 -19.75
C LEU A 2 8.46 28.02 -20.69
N GLU A 3 9.74 28.13 -20.38
CA GLU A 3 10.85 27.56 -21.15
C GLU A 3 11.68 26.59 -20.31
N LYS A 4 12.09 25.48 -20.93
CA LYS A 4 12.99 24.51 -20.29
C LYS A 4 14.33 25.17 -19.95
N ASN A 5 14.91 24.81 -18.79
CA ASN A 5 16.18 25.32 -18.25
C ASN A 5 16.16 26.80 -17.85
N LYS A 6 15.00 27.45 -17.83
CA LYS A 6 14.82 28.79 -17.26
C LYS A 6 14.36 28.70 -15.80
N VAL A 7 14.63 29.75 -15.05
CA VAL A 7 14.26 29.87 -13.64
C VAL A 7 13.15 30.90 -13.53
N TYR A 8 12.10 30.56 -12.78
CA TYR A 8 10.96 31.43 -12.50
C TYR A 8 10.68 31.46 -11.01
N ARG A 9 10.31 32.61 -10.49
CA ARG A 9 9.90 32.76 -9.09
C ARG A 9 8.40 32.53 -8.97
N ALA A 10 8.00 31.70 -8.00
CA ALA A 10 6.60 31.49 -7.70
C ALA A 10 6.40 30.94 -6.29
N ARG A 11 5.18 31.13 -5.76
CA ARG A 11 4.72 30.59 -4.47
C ARG A 11 4.05 29.23 -4.70
N ILE A 12 4.37 28.27 -3.83
CA ILE A 12 3.78 26.94 -3.80
C ILE A 12 2.40 26.99 -3.14
N GLN A 13 1.36 26.55 -3.83
CA GLN A 13 -0.04 26.66 -3.40
C GLN A 13 -0.59 25.40 -2.73
N GLY A 14 0.02 24.23 -2.99
CA GLY A 14 -0.44 22.92 -2.50
C GLY A 14 0.39 21.79 -3.06
N TYR A 15 -0.18 20.58 -3.08
CA TYR A 15 0.52 19.36 -3.53
C TYR A 15 -0.28 18.59 -4.58
N THR A 16 0.44 17.88 -5.45
CA THR A 16 -0.15 16.87 -6.33
C THR A 16 -0.43 15.57 -5.58
N SER A 17 -1.15 14.65 -6.24
CA SER A 17 -1.33 13.27 -5.75
C SER A 17 -0.02 12.50 -5.57
N GLU A 18 1.06 12.92 -6.21
CA GLU A 18 2.41 12.33 -6.12
C GLU A 18 3.32 13.09 -5.13
N GLY A 19 2.78 14.05 -4.37
CA GLY A 19 3.54 14.81 -3.38
C GLY A 19 4.42 15.93 -3.94
N LEU A 20 4.26 16.32 -5.21
CA LEU A 20 4.97 17.47 -5.77
C LEU A 20 4.28 18.77 -5.34
N GLY A 21 5.06 19.80 -5.00
CA GLY A 21 4.52 21.15 -4.80
C GLY A 21 3.86 21.66 -6.09
N VAL A 22 2.79 22.44 -5.96
CA VAL A 22 2.06 23.03 -7.10
C VAL A 22 2.23 24.55 -7.06
N ALA A 23 2.80 25.11 -8.11
CA ALA A 23 2.84 26.55 -8.36
C ALA A 23 2.04 26.90 -9.64
N ARG A 24 1.71 28.19 -9.82
CA ARG A 24 1.19 28.74 -11.08
C ARG A 24 2.08 29.86 -11.56
N ILE A 25 2.49 29.78 -12.84
CA ILE A 25 3.32 30.78 -13.50
C ILE A 25 2.66 31.06 -14.84
N ASP A 26 2.33 32.31 -15.11
CA ASP A 26 1.61 32.76 -16.31
C ASP A 26 0.32 31.91 -16.59
N GLY A 27 -0.40 31.56 -15.51
CA GLY A 27 -1.62 30.73 -15.61
C GLY A 27 -1.38 29.23 -15.78
N GLN A 28 -0.15 28.79 -16.07
CA GLN A 28 0.21 27.40 -16.26
C GLN A 28 0.60 26.73 -14.91
N ALA A 29 0.14 25.49 -14.66
CA ALA A 29 0.53 24.72 -13.50
C ALA A 29 1.99 24.25 -13.62
N VAL A 30 2.75 24.38 -12.53
CA VAL A 30 4.13 23.89 -12.41
C VAL A 30 4.22 22.96 -11.22
N PHE A 31 4.65 21.72 -11.45
CA PHE A 31 4.83 20.69 -10.44
C PHE A 31 6.29 20.66 -9.99
N VAL A 32 6.52 20.97 -8.72
CA VAL A 32 7.86 21.29 -8.19
C VAL A 32 8.30 20.21 -7.20
N HIS A 33 9.43 19.57 -7.50
CA HIS A 33 10.02 18.58 -6.60
C HIS A 33 10.50 19.23 -5.30
N GLN A 34 10.21 18.58 -4.17
CA GLN A 34 10.70 18.91 -2.83
C GLN A 34 10.38 20.36 -2.37
N ALA A 35 9.26 20.91 -2.83
CA ALA A 35 8.79 22.23 -2.41
C ALA A 35 7.54 22.09 -1.54
N LEU A 36 7.44 22.92 -0.48
CA LEU A 36 6.33 22.90 0.47
C LEU A 36 5.33 24.02 0.18
N ARG A 37 4.08 23.76 0.50
CA ARG A 37 3.00 24.74 0.45
C ARG A 37 3.39 26.00 1.26
N GLY A 38 3.15 27.17 0.68
CA GLY A 38 3.45 28.48 1.26
C GLY A 38 4.84 28.99 0.93
N GLU A 39 5.79 28.15 0.49
CA GLU A 39 7.13 28.59 0.12
C GLU A 39 7.17 29.47 -1.12
N GLU A 40 7.99 30.50 -1.10
CA GLU A 40 8.37 31.24 -2.29
C GLU A 40 9.72 30.75 -2.80
N CYS A 41 9.76 30.26 -4.04
CA CYS A 41 10.91 29.57 -4.59
C CYS A 41 11.30 30.11 -5.97
N ASP A 42 12.61 30.09 -6.26
CA ASP A 42 13.10 30.05 -7.64
C ASP A 42 13.01 28.61 -8.16
N ILE A 43 12.26 28.42 -9.22
CA ILE A 43 11.91 27.10 -9.79
C ILE A 43 12.62 26.94 -11.14
N LEU A 44 13.59 26.03 -11.23
CA LEU A 44 14.20 25.63 -12.51
C LEU A 44 13.26 24.69 -13.23
N ILE A 45 12.82 25.08 -14.44
CA ILE A 45 11.96 24.25 -15.28
C ILE A 45 12.77 23.10 -15.92
N LEU A 46 12.37 21.86 -15.64
CA LEU A 46 13.01 20.66 -16.15
C LEU A 46 12.33 20.13 -17.41
N LYS A 47 11.00 20.27 -17.49
CA LYS A 47 10.18 19.79 -18.61
C LYS A 47 8.93 20.65 -18.77
N VAL A 48 8.60 20.99 -20.00
CA VAL A 48 7.36 21.71 -20.35
C VAL A 48 6.46 20.75 -21.11
N LEU A 49 5.18 20.69 -20.73
CA LEU A 49 4.09 20.00 -21.42
C LEU A 49 3.06 21.04 -21.91
N LYS A 50 2.08 20.58 -22.70
CA LYS A 50 1.03 21.48 -23.26
C LYS A 50 0.30 22.28 -22.17
N ASN A 51 -0.06 21.66 -21.05
CA ASN A 51 -0.90 22.26 -20.00
C ASN A 51 -0.21 22.37 -18.63
N ALA A 52 1.04 21.92 -18.49
CA ALA A 52 1.76 21.91 -17.23
C ALA A 52 3.28 21.92 -17.46
N ALA A 53 4.04 22.20 -16.42
CA ALA A 53 5.49 22.02 -16.43
C ALA A 53 5.95 21.27 -15.15
N PHE A 54 7.15 20.71 -15.22
CA PHE A 54 7.84 20.11 -14.08
C PHE A 54 9.10 20.91 -13.78
N GLY A 55 9.34 21.18 -12.53
CA GLY A 55 10.51 21.92 -12.06
C GLY A 55 11.05 21.39 -10.72
N LYS A 56 12.12 21.97 -10.30
CA LYS A 56 12.66 21.79 -8.95
C LYS A 56 12.96 23.15 -8.32
N ALA A 57 12.75 23.29 -7.04
CA ALA A 57 13.19 24.45 -6.30
C ALA A 57 14.73 24.48 -6.26
N VAL A 58 15.33 25.56 -6.72
CA VAL A 58 16.80 25.79 -6.68
C VAL A 58 17.18 26.78 -5.61
N ARG A 59 16.24 27.60 -5.17
CA ARG A 59 16.36 28.50 -4.01
C ARG A 59 15.00 28.68 -3.36
N VAL A 60 14.95 28.62 -2.04
CA VAL A 60 13.77 28.92 -1.21
C VAL A 60 14.04 30.22 -0.50
N TYR A 61 13.16 31.22 -0.67
CA TYR A 61 13.28 32.55 -0.04
C TYR A 61 12.55 32.63 1.28
N GLU A 62 11.36 32.07 1.31
CA GLU A 62 10.51 31.99 2.50
C GLU A 62 10.25 30.50 2.77
N PRO A 63 11.09 29.83 3.57
CA PRO A 63 10.87 28.43 3.89
C PRO A 63 9.60 28.26 4.73
N SER A 64 8.86 27.20 4.48
CA SER A 64 7.73 26.81 5.32
C SER A 64 8.21 26.50 6.74
N PRO A 65 7.45 26.90 7.80
CA PRO A 65 7.77 26.49 9.17
C PRO A 65 7.76 24.96 9.37
N HIS A 66 7.15 24.24 8.43
CA HIS A 66 7.08 22.78 8.40
C HIS A 66 8.23 22.12 7.62
N ARG A 67 9.18 22.90 7.10
CA ARG A 67 10.35 22.34 6.42
C ARG A 67 11.33 21.77 7.43
N VAL A 68 11.74 20.53 7.19
CA VAL A 68 12.76 19.84 7.98
C VAL A 68 13.89 19.33 7.08
N GLU A 69 15.07 19.16 7.65
CA GLU A 69 16.16 18.48 6.95
C GLU A 69 15.84 16.98 6.85
N PRO A 70 15.90 16.37 5.65
CA PRO A 70 15.62 14.96 5.49
C PRO A 70 16.58 14.07 6.29
N ASP A 71 16.05 13.22 7.15
CA ASP A 71 16.79 12.29 8.00
C ASP A 71 17.32 11.04 7.28
N CYS A 72 17.10 10.94 5.96
CA CYS A 72 17.50 9.83 5.12
C CYS A 72 18.50 10.27 4.04
N PRO A 73 19.74 9.73 4.01
CA PRO A 73 20.76 10.14 3.06
C PRO A 73 20.45 9.73 1.60
N TYR A 74 19.46 8.88 1.40
CA TYR A 74 19.00 8.43 0.09
C TYR A 74 17.81 9.22 -0.44
N TYR A 75 17.24 10.12 0.38
CA TYR A 75 16.09 10.94 -0.02
C TYR A 75 16.40 11.75 -1.30
N GLY A 76 15.40 11.88 -2.17
CA GLY A 76 15.55 12.54 -3.48
C GLY A 76 16.24 11.70 -4.57
N ARG A 77 16.92 10.60 -4.20
CA ARG A 77 17.45 9.60 -5.16
C ARG A 77 16.66 8.32 -5.13
N CYS A 78 16.40 7.75 -3.94
CA CYS A 78 15.54 6.60 -3.74
C CYS A 78 14.08 6.98 -3.98
N GLY A 79 13.32 6.13 -4.69
CA GLY A 79 11.90 6.34 -4.98
C GLY A 79 10.93 5.90 -3.88
N GLY A 80 11.42 5.60 -2.68
CA GLY A 80 10.61 5.01 -1.61
C GLY A 80 9.85 6.01 -0.74
N CYS A 81 10.24 7.30 -0.74
CA CYS A 81 9.62 8.35 0.09
C CYS A 81 9.48 9.66 -0.68
N ASP A 82 8.37 10.39 -0.41
CA ASP A 82 8.04 11.65 -1.05
C ASP A 82 8.16 12.84 -0.08
N PHE A 83 7.94 12.62 1.23
CA PHE A 83 7.65 13.67 2.22
C PHE A 83 8.68 13.80 3.36
N ARG A 84 9.93 13.33 3.20
CA ARG A 84 10.92 13.44 4.28
C ARG A 84 11.51 14.85 4.46
N HIS A 85 11.12 15.82 3.66
CA HIS A 85 11.51 17.22 3.73
C HIS A 85 10.47 18.11 4.44
N MET A 86 9.38 17.49 4.93
CA MET A 86 8.35 18.16 5.72
C MET A 86 8.14 17.45 7.07
N ASP A 87 7.67 18.19 8.06
CA ASP A 87 7.33 17.62 9.35
C ASP A 87 6.03 16.78 9.28
N ARG A 88 5.77 16.07 10.35
CA ARG A 88 4.64 15.16 10.44
C ARG A 88 3.29 15.87 10.37
N ALA A 89 3.20 17.09 10.90
CA ALA A 89 1.95 17.85 10.90
C ALA A 89 1.53 18.23 9.47
N GLU A 90 2.47 18.75 8.68
CA GLU A 90 2.20 19.09 7.27
C GLU A 90 1.96 17.85 6.41
N GLU A 91 2.68 16.76 6.63
CA GLU A 91 2.43 15.50 5.93
C GLU A 91 0.99 15.03 6.12
N LEU A 92 0.51 14.97 7.36
CA LEU A 92 -0.85 14.57 7.66
C LEU A 92 -1.88 15.55 7.08
N ALA A 93 -1.63 16.86 7.22
CA ALA A 93 -2.51 17.88 6.64
C ALA A 93 -2.60 17.77 5.12
N ALA A 94 -1.48 17.54 4.43
CA ALA A 94 -1.44 17.35 2.98
C ALA A 94 -2.24 16.11 2.54
N LYS A 95 -2.09 14.99 3.24
CA LYS A 95 -2.83 13.74 2.97
C LYS A 95 -4.34 13.91 3.20
N ARG A 96 -4.73 14.51 4.32
CA ARG A 96 -6.14 14.80 4.61
C ARG A 96 -6.75 15.70 3.55
N GLN A 97 -6.05 16.78 3.16
CA GLN A 97 -6.50 17.70 2.12
C GLN A 97 -6.65 16.99 0.76
N ARG A 98 -5.74 16.09 0.41
CA ARG A 98 -5.82 15.29 -0.81
C ARG A 98 -7.11 14.47 -0.87
N VAL A 99 -7.49 13.81 0.24
CA VAL A 99 -8.74 13.04 0.32
C VAL A 99 -9.94 13.98 0.19
N GLN A 100 -9.95 15.09 0.94
CA GLN A 100 -11.02 16.09 0.90
C GLN A 100 -11.22 16.66 -0.51
N ASP A 101 -10.14 17.04 -1.19
CA ASP A 101 -10.18 17.57 -2.55
C ASP A 101 -10.70 16.54 -3.57
N ALA A 102 -10.31 15.28 -3.43
CA ALA A 102 -10.81 14.21 -4.30
C ALA A 102 -12.31 14.00 -4.12
N LEU A 103 -12.80 13.85 -2.89
CA LEU A 103 -14.21 13.67 -2.60
C LEU A 103 -15.06 14.86 -3.09
N ALA A 104 -14.58 16.09 -2.89
CA ALA A 104 -15.30 17.28 -3.32
C ALA A 104 -15.26 17.47 -4.86
N ARG A 105 -14.09 17.43 -5.48
CA ARG A 105 -13.91 17.82 -6.89
C ARG A 105 -14.23 16.70 -7.88
N ILE A 106 -13.90 15.45 -7.55
CA ILE A 106 -14.15 14.29 -8.40
C ILE A 106 -15.47 13.64 -8.02
N GLY A 107 -15.68 13.41 -6.71
CA GLY A 107 -16.85 12.75 -6.15
C GLY A 107 -18.11 13.62 -6.17
N GLY A 108 -17.97 14.94 -6.22
CA GLY A 108 -19.11 15.87 -6.06
C GLY A 108 -19.76 15.76 -4.69
N SER A 109 -19.04 15.25 -3.68
CA SER A 109 -19.55 14.97 -2.35
C SER A 109 -19.22 16.11 -1.39
N ALA A 110 -20.19 16.50 -0.57
CA ALA A 110 -20.02 17.50 0.48
C ALA A 110 -19.49 16.91 1.80
N VAL A 111 -19.19 15.60 1.84
CA VAL A 111 -18.68 14.95 3.05
C VAL A 111 -17.35 15.56 3.47
N THR A 112 -17.23 15.83 4.76
CA THR A 112 -15.95 16.31 5.35
C THR A 112 -15.14 15.13 5.84
N VAL A 113 -13.82 15.14 5.56
CA VAL A 113 -12.88 14.19 6.17
C VAL A 113 -12.70 14.55 7.63
N GLU A 114 -13.29 13.75 8.53
CA GLU A 114 -13.37 14.02 9.97
C GLU A 114 -11.98 14.06 10.61
N SER A 115 -11.15 13.08 10.29
CA SER A 115 -9.82 12.90 10.88
C SER A 115 -8.82 12.34 9.89
N ILE A 116 -7.53 12.42 10.27
CA ILE A 116 -6.48 11.57 9.75
C ILE A 116 -5.75 10.93 10.92
N ASP A 117 -5.76 9.60 10.96
CA ASP A 117 -5.01 8.85 11.97
C ASP A 117 -3.58 8.61 11.46
N GLY A 118 -2.59 9.05 12.25
CA GLY A 118 -1.17 8.89 11.94
C GLY A 118 -0.46 8.05 13.00
N GLY A 119 0.43 7.16 12.57
CA GLY A 119 1.25 6.32 13.44
C GLY A 119 2.73 6.72 13.45
N GLU A 120 3.55 5.82 14.02
CA GLU A 120 5.00 5.95 14.04
C GLU A 120 5.55 6.01 12.61
N PRO A 121 6.33 7.05 12.24
CA PRO A 121 6.81 7.24 10.88
C PRO A 121 8.06 6.43 10.54
N LEU A 122 8.68 5.77 11.53
CA LEU A 122 9.91 5.01 11.39
C LEU A 122 9.66 3.52 11.56
N HIS A 123 10.39 2.69 10.81
CA HIS A 123 10.40 1.24 10.97
C HIS A 123 9.02 0.58 10.99
N TYR A 124 8.02 1.20 10.37
CA TYR A 124 6.66 0.68 10.35
C TYR A 124 6.46 -0.46 9.35
N ARG A 125 7.27 -0.46 8.26
CA ARG A 125 7.06 -1.36 7.13
C ARG A 125 7.52 -2.77 7.43
N ASN A 126 6.55 -3.69 7.51
CA ASN A 126 6.77 -5.10 7.87
C ASN A 126 7.10 -6.00 6.68
N LYS A 127 7.04 -5.48 5.44
CA LYS A 127 7.37 -6.20 4.22
C LYS A 127 8.31 -5.38 3.34
N SER A 128 9.48 -5.94 3.06
CA SER A 128 10.52 -5.34 2.22
C SER A 128 10.75 -6.19 0.99
N GLN A 129 10.98 -5.54 -0.13
CA GLN A 129 11.37 -6.16 -1.39
C GLN A 129 12.57 -5.39 -1.93
N TYR A 130 13.75 -5.97 -1.79
CA TYR A 130 15.00 -5.36 -2.25
C TYR A 130 15.36 -5.93 -3.61
N PRO A 131 15.33 -5.14 -4.71
CA PRO A 131 15.95 -5.53 -5.97
C PRO A 131 17.46 -5.69 -5.80
N VAL A 132 18.00 -6.66 -6.52
CA VAL A 132 19.43 -6.92 -6.63
C VAL A 132 19.85 -6.52 -8.04
N ALA A 133 20.78 -5.57 -8.16
CA ALA A 133 21.33 -5.16 -9.44
C ALA A 133 22.36 -6.16 -9.98
N ALA A 134 22.68 -6.10 -11.27
CA ALA A 134 23.63 -6.98 -11.92
C ALA A 134 25.04 -6.92 -11.32
N ASP A 135 25.42 -5.80 -10.70
CA ASP A 135 26.70 -5.60 -9.99
C ASP A 135 26.69 -6.13 -8.54
N GLY A 136 25.60 -6.76 -8.10
CA GLY A 136 25.43 -7.25 -6.73
C GLY A 136 24.94 -6.21 -5.72
N SER A 137 24.67 -4.97 -6.14
CA SER A 137 24.08 -3.95 -5.29
C SER A 137 22.66 -4.34 -4.87
N VAL A 138 22.35 -4.22 -3.58
CA VAL A 138 21.02 -4.48 -3.00
C VAL A 138 20.47 -3.18 -2.42
N GLY A 139 19.24 -2.82 -2.78
CA GLY A 139 18.69 -1.54 -2.31
C GLY A 139 17.28 -1.30 -2.82
N PHE A 140 16.95 -0.07 -3.22
CA PHE A 140 15.66 0.29 -3.79
C PHE A 140 15.82 1.01 -5.13
N TYR A 141 14.80 0.97 -5.94
CA TYR A 141 14.82 1.66 -7.23
C TYR A 141 14.85 3.18 -7.06
N LYS A 142 15.65 3.84 -7.89
CA LYS A 142 15.53 5.27 -8.11
C LYS A 142 14.15 5.59 -8.65
N ALA A 143 13.57 6.70 -8.22
CA ALA A 143 12.25 7.14 -8.67
C ALA A 143 12.13 7.11 -10.21
N ARG A 144 11.07 6.47 -10.71
CA ARG A 144 10.77 6.31 -12.14
C ARG A 144 11.89 5.65 -12.97
N SER A 145 12.62 4.72 -12.35
CA SER A 145 13.76 4.04 -12.97
C SER A 145 13.90 2.62 -12.38
N HIS A 146 14.55 1.73 -13.12
CA HIS A 146 15.00 0.42 -12.63
C HIS A 146 16.44 0.44 -12.11
N GLN A 147 17.07 1.62 -12.00
CA GLN A 147 18.39 1.74 -11.38
C GLN A 147 18.26 1.50 -9.88
N VAL A 148 18.98 0.52 -9.36
CA VAL A 148 19.07 0.24 -7.92
C VAL A 148 19.96 1.28 -7.24
N ILE A 149 19.46 1.90 -6.20
CA ILE A 149 20.22 2.72 -5.26
C ILE A 149 20.60 1.82 -4.09
N PRO A 150 21.89 1.53 -3.86
CA PRO A 150 22.31 0.74 -2.72
C PRO A 150 21.89 1.43 -1.42
N VAL A 151 21.23 0.68 -0.53
CA VAL A 151 20.72 1.20 0.74
C VAL A 151 21.21 0.33 1.89
N GLU A 152 21.99 0.91 2.81
CA GLU A 152 22.49 0.21 4.00
C GLU A 152 21.46 0.21 5.11
N ARG A 153 20.78 1.34 5.32
CA ARG A 153 19.74 1.52 6.33
C ARG A 153 18.57 2.30 5.77
N CYS A 154 17.39 1.72 5.87
CA CYS A 154 16.15 2.37 5.45
C CYS A 154 15.35 2.82 6.67
N ARG A 155 14.94 4.09 6.71
CA ARG A 155 14.21 4.67 7.85
C ARG A 155 12.82 4.07 8.04
N ILE A 156 12.19 3.53 6.99
CA ILE A 156 10.82 3.00 7.06
C ILE A 156 10.76 1.47 7.20
N GLN A 157 11.81 0.75 6.79
CA GLN A 157 11.85 -0.70 6.89
C GLN A 157 12.20 -1.14 8.32
N LYS A 158 11.75 -2.34 8.72
CA LYS A 158 12.20 -2.97 9.97
C LYS A 158 13.72 -3.23 9.88
N PRO A 159 14.49 -3.05 10.98
CA PRO A 159 15.95 -3.23 10.97
C PRO A 159 16.41 -4.62 10.51
N GLN A 160 15.60 -5.65 10.73
CA GLN A 160 15.86 -7.02 10.27
C GLN A 160 16.02 -7.08 8.74
N ALA A 161 15.25 -6.27 8.02
CA ALA A 161 15.30 -6.24 6.56
C ALA A 161 16.61 -5.68 6.03
N ASP A 162 17.14 -4.63 6.66
CA ASP A 162 18.45 -4.05 6.30
C ASP A 162 19.60 -5.03 6.61
N LYS A 163 19.53 -5.72 7.76
CA LYS A 163 20.51 -6.76 8.14
C LYS A 163 20.51 -7.93 7.15
N ALA A 164 19.32 -8.41 6.76
CA ALA A 164 19.21 -9.48 5.76
C ALA A 164 19.74 -9.03 4.39
N ALA A 165 19.49 -7.77 3.98
CA ALA A 165 20.02 -7.20 2.75
C ALA A 165 21.56 -7.13 2.76
N GLN A 166 22.17 -6.80 3.92
CA GLN A 166 23.62 -6.82 4.08
C GLN A 166 24.18 -8.26 3.97
N ALA A 167 23.56 -9.23 4.65
CA ALA A 167 23.98 -10.62 4.58
C ALA A 167 23.90 -11.19 3.15
N LEU A 168 22.87 -10.81 2.39
CA LEU A 168 22.78 -11.20 0.97
C LEU A 168 23.89 -10.58 0.13
N ARG A 169 24.25 -9.29 0.35
CA ARG A 169 25.41 -8.66 -0.32
C ARG A 169 26.71 -9.41 -0.02
N ASP A 170 26.93 -9.78 1.25
CA ASP A 170 28.12 -10.50 1.67
C ASP A 170 28.16 -11.90 1.04
N TYR A 171 27.05 -12.62 1.00
CA TYR A 171 26.95 -13.90 0.29
C TYR A 171 27.27 -13.77 -1.21
N ILE A 172 26.67 -12.81 -1.91
CA ILE A 172 26.93 -12.57 -3.34
C ILE A 172 28.43 -12.33 -3.59
N ARG A 173 29.04 -11.49 -2.75
CA ARG A 173 30.48 -11.13 -2.87
C ARG A 173 31.39 -12.30 -2.54
N LEU A 174 31.16 -13.02 -1.44
CA LEU A 174 32.02 -14.09 -0.95
C LEU A 174 32.02 -15.30 -1.89
N TYR A 175 30.89 -15.62 -2.48
CA TYR A 175 30.74 -16.81 -3.32
C TYR A 175 30.64 -16.51 -4.82
N GLY A 176 30.82 -15.26 -5.22
CA GLY A 176 30.81 -14.86 -6.64
C GLY A 176 29.49 -15.18 -7.35
N VAL A 177 28.36 -15.09 -6.62
CA VAL A 177 27.06 -15.48 -7.16
C VAL A 177 26.56 -14.45 -8.15
N SER A 178 26.18 -14.89 -9.36
CA SER A 178 25.70 -13.99 -10.40
C SER A 178 24.34 -13.35 -10.03
N CYS A 179 24.18 -12.08 -10.36
CA CYS A 179 22.94 -11.34 -10.15
C CYS A 179 22.22 -11.11 -11.48
N TYR A 180 20.89 -11.09 -11.43
CA TYR A 180 20.07 -10.98 -12.63
C TYR A 180 20.17 -9.58 -13.25
N ASP A 181 20.44 -9.53 -14.54
CA ASP A 181 20.42 -8.33 -15.36
C ASP A 181 19.15 -8.31 -16.22
N GLU A 182 18.27 -7.36 -16.00
CA GLU A 182 17.02 -7.20 -16.74
C GLU A 182 17.23 -6.99 -18.25
N LYS A 183 18.35 -6.39 -18.65
CA LYS A 183 18.65 -6.10 -20.07
C LYS A 183 19.07 -7.36 -20.83
N THR A 184 19.98 -8.14 -20.23
CA THR A 184 20.50 -9.37 -20.85
C THR A 184 19.67 -10.60 -20.49
N ARG A 185 18.78 -10.50 -19.48
CA ARG A 185 17.99 -11.59 -18.91
C ARG A 185 18.84 -12.76 -18.39
N ARG A 186 20.07 -12.47 -17.97
CA ARG A 186 21.04 -13.44 -17.45
C ARG A 186 21.37 -13.14 -16.00
N GLY A 187 21.91 -14.15 -15.30
CA GLY A 187 22.22 -14.06 -13.88
C GLY A 187 21.14 -14.70 -13.01
N LEU A 188 21.39 -14.85 -11.73
CA LEU A 188 20.63 -15.71 -10.85
C LEU A 188 19.82 -14.94 -9.81
N VAL A 189 20.44 -14.19 -8.89
CA VAL A 189 19.77 -13.51 -7.79
C VAL A 189 19.02 -12.27 -8.30
N ARG A 190 17.70 -12.18 -8.01
CA ARG A 190 16.83 -11.08 -8.47
C ARG A 190 16.39 -10.14 -7.36
N TYR A 191 15.87 -10.72 -6.26
CA TYR A 191 15.31 -9.95 -5.14
C TYR A 191 15.58 -10.64 -3.82
N LEU A 192 15.64 -9.84 -2.75
CA LEU A 192 15.44 -10.28 -1.39
C LEU A 192 14.07 -9.80 -0.92
N TYR A 193 13.26 -10.73 -0.44
CA TYR A 193 12.00 -10.47 0.23
C TYR A 193 12.17 -10.73 1.71
N VAL A 194 11.71 -9.81 2.54
CA VAL A 194 11.70 -9.93 4.01
C VAL A 194 10.33 -9.58 4.51
N ARG A 195 9.78 -10.44 5.35
CA ARG A 195 8.55 -10.17 6.11
C ARG A 195 8.86 -10.30 7.59
N THR A 196 8.47 -9.30 8.39
CA THR A 196 8.68 -9.26 9.84
C THR A 196 7.34 -9.10 10.54
N ASN A 197 7.04 -9.92 11.56
CA ASN A 197 5.81 -9.82 12.34
C ASN A 197 5.94 -8.81 13.50
N GLY A 198 4.85 -8.61 14.24
CA GLY A 198 4.80 -7.72 15.39
C GLY A 198 5.71 -8.15 16.54
N ALA A 199 6.10 -9.42 16.64
CA ALA A 199 7.06 -9.96 17.62
C ALA A 199 8.53 -9.81 17.16
N GLY A 200 8.79 -9.22 15.97
CA GLY A 200 10.15 -9.06 15.43
C GLY A 200 10.72 -10.29 14.71
N GLN A 201 9.96 -11.38 14.63
CA GLN A 201 10.37 -12.57 13.87
C GLN A 201 10.29 -12.32 12.38
N SER A 202 11.17 -12.95 11.59
CA SER A 202 11.28 -12.70 10.15
C SER A 202 11.23 -13.97 9.31
N LEU A 203 10.49 -13.90 8.19
CA LEU A 203 10.52 -14.84 7.09
C LEU A 203 11.30 -14.20 5.95
N LEU A 204 12.37 -14.86 5.50
CA LEU A 204 13.27 -14.38 4.45
C LEU A 204 13.07 -15.21 3.19
N CYS A 205 13.02 -14.56 2.01
CA CYS A 205 12.98 -15.27 0.75
C CYS A 205 13.94 -14.63 -0.25
N VAL A 206 14.80 -15.46 -0.84
CA VAL A 206 15.65 -15.05 -1.96
C VAL A 206 15.02 -15.50 -3.26
N LEU A 207 14.72 -14.54 -4.15
CA LEU A 207 14.09 -14.80 -5.44
C LEU A 207 15.17 -14.88 -6.53
N VAL A 208 15.12 -15.96 -7.30
CA VAL A 208 16.15 -16.29 -8.28
C VAL A 208 15.58 -16.61 -9.66
N ASN A 209 16.38 -16.35 -10.68
CA ASN A 209 16.11 -16.73 -12.07
C ASN A 209 16.63 -18.16 -12.32
N GLY A 210 16.07 -19.15 -11.62
CA GLY A 210 16.48 -20.54 -11.70
C GLY A 210 15.95 -21.37 -10.53
N LYS A 211 16.22 -22.68 -10.54
CA LYS A 211 15.69 -23.61 -9.53
C LYS A 211 16.69 -23.92 -8.39
N LYS A 212 17.96 -23.55 -8.57
CA LYS A 212 19.03 -23.84 -7.61
C LYS A 212 19.87 -22.58 -7.39
N LEU A 213 20.36 -22.44 -6.18
CA LEU A 213 21.29 -21.39 -5.77
C LEU A 213 22.58 -22.06 -5.29
N PRO A 214 23.79 -21.65 -5.73
CA PRO A 214 25.02 -22.19 -5.19
C PRO A 214 25.17 -21.81 -3.72
N HIS A 215 25.82 -22.65 -2.93
CA HIS A 215 26.12 -22.37 -1.51
C HIS A 215 24.86 -22.02 -0.67
N GLU A 216 23.75 -22.76 -0.87
CA GLU A 216 22.47 -22.51 -0.19
C GLU A 216 22.61 -22.60 1.34
N ARG A 217 23.43 -23.51 1.84
CA ARG A 217 23.66 -23.69 3.28
C ARG A 217 24.34 -22.46 3.87
N GLU A 218 25.38 -21.97 3.22
CA GLU A 218 26.14 -20.79 3.63
C GLU A 218 25.28 -19.53 3.58
N LEU A 219 24.40 -19.39 2.58
CA LEU A 219 23.41 -18.32 2.54
C LEU A 219 22.48 -18.37 3.76
N VAL A 220 21.96 -19.55 4.07
CA VAL A 220 21.08 -19.74 5.24
C VAL A 220 21.80 -19.36 6.52
N ASP A 221 23.05 -19.80 6.69
CA ASP A 221 23.85 -19.51 7.89
C ASP A 221 24.13 -18.01 8.01
N LEU A 222 24.53 -17.33 6.94
CA LEU A 222 24.74 -15.87 6.94
C LEU A 222 23.47 -15.09 7.27
N LEU A 223 22.33 -15.46 6.67
CA LEU A 223 21.04 -14.81 6.94
C LEU A 223 20.61 -14.99 8.39
N ARG A 224 20.74 -16.19 8.95
CA ARG A 224 20.39 -16.50 10.34
C ARG A 224 21.32 -15.81 11.34
N GLN A 225 22.60 -15.72 11.02
CA GLN A 225 23.58 -15.00 11.85
C GLN A 225 23.26 -13.50 11.89
N ALA A 226 22.90 -12.90 10.74
CA ALA A 226 22.56 -11.48 10.64
C ALA A 226 21.19 -11.14 11.27
N VAL A 227 20.24 -12.07 11.18
CA VAL A 227 18.86 -11.92 11.71
C VAL A 227 18.53 -13.15 12.55
N PRO A 228 18.93 -13.19 13.84
CA PRO A 228 18.69 -14.33 14.73
C PRO A 228 17.20 -14.67 14.90
N GLU A 229 16.31 -13.69 14.73
CA GLU A 229 14.85 -13.84 14.83
C GLU A 229 14.23 -14.46 13.56
N THR A 230 15.05 -14.98 12.64
CA THR A 230 14.57 -15.66 11.42
C THR A 230 13.86 -16.96 11.79
N VAL A 231 12.61 -17.12 11.35
CA VAL A 231 11.82 -18.34 11.51
C VAL A 231 11.90 -19.26 10.31
N GLY A 232 12.26 -18.72 9.14
CA GLY A 232 12.41 -19.49 7.91
C GLY A 232 13.16 -18.74 6.82
N VAL A 233 13.82 -19.53 5.97
CA VAL A 233 14.49 -19.08 4.75
C VAL A 233 13.93 -19.86 3.58
N VAL A 234 13.43 -19.16 2.57
CA VAL A 234 12.74 -19.70 1.40
C VAL A 234 13.48 -19.30 0.13
N LEU A 235 13.56 -20.20 -0.83
CA LEU A 235 13.95 -19.90 -2.20
C LEU A 235 12.71 -19.73 -3.05
N GLY A 236 12.56 -18.57 -3.71
CA GLY A 236 11.49 -18.34 -4.67
C GLY A 236 12.03 -18.37 -6.10
N VAL A 237 11.35 -19.07 -6.99
CA VAL A 237 11.73 -19.19 -8.41
C VAL A 237 10.93 -18.17 -9.22
N ASN A 238 11.60 -17.22 -9.84
CA ASN A 238 11.02 -16.25 -10.75
C ASN A 238 11.85 -16.15 -12.03
N THR A 239 11.47 -16.94 -13.03
CA THR A 239 12.14 -16.99 -14.34
C THR A 239 11.47 -16.12 -15.39
N GLN A 240 10.33 -15.50 -15.06
CA GLN A 240 9.60 -14.67 -16.02
C GLN A 240 10.32 -13.32 -16.27
N PRO A 241 10.40 -12.86 -17.52
CA PRO A 241 11.03 -11.59 -17.88
C PRO A 241 10.09 -10.39 -17.63
N THR A 242 9.37 -10.41 -16.50
CA THR A 242 8.44 -9.34 -16.09
C THR A 242 8.98 -8.60 -14.88
N GLY A 243 8.40 -7.44 -14.59
CA GLY A 243 8.70 -6.67 -13.37
C GLY A 243 8.08 -7.27 -12.09
N ALA A 244 7.40 -8.43 -12.16
CA ALA A 244 6.86 -9.10 -10.99
C ALA A 244 7.99 -9.56 -10.07
N VAL A 245 7.91 -9.22 -8.79
CA VAL A 245 8.91 -9.62 -7.79
C VAL A 245 8.75 -11.07 -7.39
N LEU A 246 7.51 -11.47 -7.05
CA LEU A 246 7.19 -12.79 -6.54
C LEU A 246 7.31 -13.87 -7.62
N GLY A 247 7.74 -15.06 -7.20
CA GLY A 247 7.87 -16.23 -8.06
C GLY A 247 6.61 -17.07 -8.12
N GLN A 248 6.68 -18.16 -8.88
CA GLN A 248 5.59 -19.13 -9.01
C GLN A 248 5.82 -20.39 -8.16
N GLU A 249 7.08 -20.73 -7.90
CA GLU A 249 7.48 -21.90 -7.12
C GLU A 249 8.28 -21.40 -5.90
N TYR A 250 8.02 -22.03 -4.75
CA TYR A 250 8.74 -21.73 -3.49
C TYR A 250 9.23 -23.03 -2.86
N ARG A 251 10.46 -22.99 -2.34
CA ARG A 251 11.10 -24.13 -1.66
C ARG A 251 11.73 -23.65 -0.34
N THR A 252 11.38 -24.29 0.75
CA THR A 252 12.00 -24.02 2.06
C THR A 252 13.44 -24.49 2.05
N LEU A 253 14.36 -23.58 2.36
CA LEU A 253 15.78 -23.88 2.57
C LEU A 253 16.06 -24.24 4.02
N TRP A 254 15.35 -23.55 4.94
CA TRP A 254 15.48 -23.78 6.37
C TRP A 254 14.24 -23.27 7.12
N GLY A 255 13.89 -23.95 8.23
CA GLY A 255 12.81 -23.52 9.13
C GLY A 255 11.42 -23.59 8.52
N ALA A 256 10.59 -22.58 8.76
CA ALA A 256 9.22 -22.51 8.29
C ALA A 256 9.12 -21.81 6.93
N ASP A 257 8.06 -22.13 6.17
CA ASP A 257 7.67 -21.44 4.92
C ASP A 257 6.66 -20.31 5.17
N VAL A 258 6.24 -20.13 6.41
CA VAL A 258 5.23 -19.16 6.81
C VAL A 258 5.64 -18.42 8.07
N LEU A 259 5.12 -17.20 8.20
CA LEU A 259 5.21 -16.35 9.37
C LEU A 259 3.82 -16.19 9.98
N THR A 260 3.72 -16.23 11.30
CA THR A 260 2.48 -15.94 12.01
C THR A 260 2.52 -14.52 12.55
N ASP A 261 1.45 -13.74 12.37
CA ASP A 261 1.31 -12.40 12.95
C ASP A 261 -0.07 -12.20 13.58
N THR A 262 -0.18 -11.25 14.49
CA THR A 262 -1.45 -10.90 15.16
C THR A 262 -1.93 -9.53 14.69
N LEU A 263 -3.19 -9.42 14.29
CA LEU A 263 -3.84 -8.18 13.85
C LEU A 263 -5.25 -8.10 14.47
N CYS A 264 -5.55 -7.03 15.17
CA CYS A 264 -6.81 -6.87 15.91
C CYS A 264 -7.13 -8.05 16.84
N GLY A 265 -6.12 -8.70 17.46
CA GLY A 265 -6.27 -9.86 18.34
C GLY A 265 -6.62 -11.18 17.62
N LEU A 266 -6.50 -11.22 16.29
CA LEU A 266 -6.64 -12.41 15.46
C LEU A 266 -5.27 -12.82 14.90
N THR A 267 -5.03 -14.12 14.79
CA THR A 267 -3.77 -14.70 14.33
C THR A 267 -3.86 -15.08 12.86
N PHE A 268 -2.94 -14.56 12.03
CA PHE A 268 -2.88 -14.82 10.60
C PHE A 268 -1.58 -15.54 10.25
N ARG A 269 -1.70 -16.54 9.39
CA ARG A 269 -0.58 -17.27 8.81
C ARG A 269 -0.27 -16.65 7.44
N LEU A 270 0.98 -16.26 7.25
CA LEU A 270 1.45 -15.46 6.12
C LEU A 270 2.57 -16.20 5.39
N SER A 271 2.32 -16.67 4.20
CA SER A 271 3.36 -17.18 3.29
C SER A 271 4.06 -16.02 2.57
N VAL A 272 5.08 -16.31 1.75
CA VAL A 272 5.75 -15.29 0.94
C VAL A 272 4.76 -14.56 0.01
N PRO A 273 3.89 -15.25 -0.77
CA PRO A 273 2.95 -14.59 -1.68
C PRO A 273 1.73 -13.97 -1.00
N SER A 274 1.38 -14.34 0.25
CA SER A 274 0.17 -13.83 0.91
C SER A 274 0.17 -12.30 0.97
N PHE A 275 -0.95 -11.68 0.60
CA PHE A 275 -1.15 -10.25 0.84
C PHE A 275 -1.37 -10.00 2.32
N TYR A 276 -0.75 -8.95 2.84
CA TYR A 276 -0.94 -8.45 4.20
C TYR A 276 -0.52 -6.98 4.26
N GLN A 277 -1.24 -6.17 5.04
CA GLN A 277 -0.96 -4.74 5.16
C GLN A 277 0.45 -4.49 5.70
N VAL A 278 1.18 -3.57 5.05
CA VAL A 278 2.61 -3.38 5.33
C VAL A 278 2.92 -2.60 6.62
N ASN A 279 1.91 -1.96 7.19
CA ASN A 279 1.97 -1.25 8.47
C ASN A 279 0.88 -1.84 9.38
N ARG A 280 1.27 -2.81 10.23
CA ARG A 280 0.33 -3.55 11.08
C ARG A 280 -0.47 -2.63 12.01
N GLU A 281 0.19 -1.67 12.64
CA GLU A 281 -0.44 -0.76 13.61
C GLU A 281 -1.49 0.12 12.95
N MET A 282 -1.18 0.68 11.78
CA MET A 282 -2.15 1.46 11.01
C MET A 282 -3.22 0.61 10.34
N ALA A 283 -2.95 -0.66 10.04
CA ALA A 283 -3.98 -1.60 9.58
C ALA A 283 -5.02 -1.88 10.67
N GLU A 284 -4.59 -2.00 11.93
CA GLU A 284 -5.51 -2.11 13.06
C GLU A 284 -6.39 -0.87 13.24
N VAL A 285 -5.82 0.33 13.03
CA VAL A 285 -6.57 1.59 13.04
C VAL A 285 -7.59 1.61 11.89
N LEU A 286 -7.14 1.27 10.68
CA LEU A 286 -8.00 1.23 9.48
C LEU A 286 -9.19 0.28 9.68
N TYR A 287 -8.94 -0.93 10.19
CA TYR A 287 -9.99 -1.92 10.40
C TYR A 287 -10.95 -1.52 11.54
N ARG A 288 -10.44 -0.92 12.62
CA ARG A 288 -11.31 -0.34 13.67
C ARG A 288 -12.22 0.77 13.11
N ARG A 289 -11.70 1.65 12.24
CA ARG A 289 -12.52 2.66 11.56
C ARG A 289 -13.59 2.03 10.66
N ALA A 290 -13.22 0.98 9.91
CA ALA A 290 -14.19 0.27 9.07
C ALA A 290 -15.31 -0.38 9.92
N VAL A 291 -14.98 -1.03 11.03
CA VAL A 291 -15.97 -1.60 11.98
C VAL A 291 -16.82 -0.50 12.62
N GLU A 292 -16.23 0.61 13.05
CA GLU A 292 -16.94 1.76 13.60
C GLU A 292 -17.97 2.31 12.59
N PHE A 293 -17.55 2.51 11.32
CA PHE A 293 -18.43 3.02 10.27
C PHE A 293 -19.50 2.00 9.86
N ALA A 294 -19.21 0.72 9.96
CA ALA A 294 -20.19 -0.35 9.75
C ALA A 294 -21.28 -0.35 10.82
N GLY A 295 -21.02 0.17 12.03
CA GLY A 295 -21.99 0.27 13.13
C GLY A 295 -22.59 -1.07 13.52
N LEU A 296 -21.75 -2.11 13.62
CA LEU A 296 -22.15 -3.48 13.89
C LEU A 296 -22.56 -3.66 15.36
N THR A 297 -23.67 -4.39 15.60
CA THR A 297 -24.25 -4.65 16.93
C THR A 297 -24.31 -6.14 17.29
N GLY A 298 -23.82 -7.02 16.40
CA GLY A 298 -23.79 -8.47 16.61
C GLY A 298 -24.86 -9.25 15.85
N THR A 299 -25.78 -8.58 15.15
CA THR A 299 -26.90 -9.24 14.45
C THR A 299 -26.84 -9.10 12.93
N GLU A 300 -26.02 -8.17 12.43
CA GLU A 300 -25.96 -7.81 11.01
C GLU A 300 -25.37 -8.93 10.15
N THR A 301 -25.88 -9.01 8.91
CA THR A 301 -25.20 -9.72 7.82
C THR A 301 -24.34 -8.74 7.06
N VAL A 302 -23.03 -9.03 6.99
CA VAL A 302 -22.03 -8.26 6.25
C VAL A 302 -21.61 -9.02 5.00
N LEU A 303 -21.52 -8.34 3.86
CA LEU A 303 -20.89 -8.84 2.65
C LEU A 303 -19.56 -8.08 2.43
N ASP A 304 -18.44 -8.78 2.49
CA ASP A 304 -17.10 -8.25 2.26
C ASP A 304 -16.61 -8.66 0.86
N LEU A 305 -16.60 -7.70 -0.06
CA LEU A 305 -16.10 -7.89 -1.42
C LEU A 305 -14.63 -7.48 -1.49
N TYR A 306 -13.80 -8.31 -2.12
CA TYR A 306 -12.33 -8.23 -2.16
C TYR A 306 -11.68 -8.61 -0.81
N CYS A 307 -12.18 -9.66 -0.17
CA CYS A 307 -11.81 -10.02 1.21
C CYS A 307 -10.34 -10.50 1.38
N GLY A 308 -9.63 -10.82 0.29
CA GLY A 308 -8.26 -11.34 0.34
C GLY A 308 -8.15 -12.57 1.24
N ALA A 309 -7.16 -12.61 2.13
CA ALA A 309 -6.97 -13.67 3.14
C ALA A 309 -7.94 -13.54 4.33
N GLY A 310 -9.03 -12.78 4.20
CA GLY A 310 -10.09 -12.65 5.19
C GLY A 310 -9.72 -11.81 6.43
N THR A 311 -8.79 -10.88 6.31
CA THR A 311 -8.34 -10.10 7.48
C THR A 311 -9.43 -9.18 8.01
N ILE A 312 -10.01 -8.32 7.16
CA ILE A 312 -11.10 -7.41 7.56
C ILE A 312 -12.39 -8.19 7.81
N THR A 313 -12.66 -9.24 7.01
CA THR A 313 -13.81 -10.16 7.17
C THR A 313 -13.89 -10.71 8.60
N GLN A 314 -12.79 -11.28 9.10
CA GLN A 314 -12.75 -11.86 10.43
C GLN A 314 -12.80 -10.82 11.55
N VAL A 315 -12.21 -9.63 11.32
CA VAL A 315 -12.34 -8.52 12.28
C VAL A 315 -13.80 -8.08 12.40
N MET A 316 -14.52 -7.95 11.28
CA MET A 316 -15.97 -7.63 11.27
C MET A 316 -16.80 -8.74 11.89
N ALA A 317 -16.45 -10.00 11.67
CA ALA A 317 -17.18 -11.16 12.19
C ALA A 317 -17.25 -11.20 13.72
N ARG A 318 -16.28 -10.58 14.42
CA ARG A 318 -16.34 -10.43 15.89
C ARG A 318 -17.43 -9.48 16.38
N HIS A 319 -18.02 -8.70 15.47
CA HIS A 319 -19.00 -7.66 15.76
C HIS A 319 -20.30 -7.83 14.97
N ALA A 320 -20.40 -8.86 14.12
CA ALA A 320 -21.54 -9.12 13.23
C ALA A 320 -22.16 -10.49 13.53
N GLY A 321 -23.41 -10.70 13.12
CA GLY A 321 -24.07 -11.99 13.20
C GLY A 321 -23.55 -12.97 12.16
N ARG A 322 -23.28 -12.50 10.94
CA ARG A 322 -22.75 -13.29 9.83
C ARG A 322 -21.92 -12.43 8.89
N VAL A 323 -20.79 -12.94 8.41
CA VAL A 323 -20.00 -12.26 7.38
C VAL A 323 -19.75 -13.19 6.19
N ILE A 324 -19.96 -12.67 4.99
CA ILE A 324 -19.74 -13.38 3.72
C ILE A 324 -18.57 -12.67 3.02
N GLY A 325 -17.44 -13.36 2.80
CA GLY A 325 -16.29 -12.85 2.08
C GLY A 325 -16.23 -13.38 0.64
N ALA A 326 -15.90 -12.50 -0.31
CA ALA A 326 -15.69 -12.87 -1.71
C ALA A 326 -14.33 -12.38 -2.23
N GLU A 327 -13.58 -13.26 -2.91
CA GLU A 327 -12.24 -12.96 -3.44
C GLU A 327 -12.01 -13.81 -4.71
N ILE A 328 -11.32 -13.24 -5.69
CA ILE A 328 -11.07 -13.91 -6.97
C ILE A 328 -9.90 -14.90 -6.91
N VAL A 329 -8.97 -14.71 -5.97
CA VAL A 329 -7.75 -15.53 -5.85
C VAL A 329 -8.04 -16.77 -5.00
N PRO A 330 -7.99 -18.00 -5.58
CA PRO A 330 -8.31 -19.22 -4.83
C PRO A 330 -7.43 -19.46 -3.61
N GLU A 331 -6.13 -19.20 -3.72
CA GLU A 331 -5.17 -19.38 -2.63
C GLU A 331 -5.46 -18.42 -1.45
N ALA A 332 -5.94 -17.21 -1.73
CA ALA A 332 -6.35 -16.27 -0.70
C ALA A 332 -7.61 -16.75 0.04
N ILE A 333 -8.55 -17.38 -0.66
CA ILE A 333 -9.74 -18.00 -0.04
C ILE A 333 -9.36 -19.20 0.83
N GLU A 334 -8.39 -20.01 0.41
CA GLU A 334 -7.85 -21.11 1.23
C GLU A 334 -7.20 -20.56 2.50
N ASP A 335 -6.37 -19.54 2.37
CA ASP A 335 -5.78 -18.82 3.51
C ASP A 335 -6.86 -18.23 4.44
N ALA A 336 -7.91 -17.62 3.89
CA ALA A 336 -9.02 -17.05 4.66
C ALA A 336 -9.76 -18.09 5.50
N ARG A 337 -10.09 -19.25 4.91
CA ARG A 337 -10.73 -20.37 5.61
C ARG A 337 -9.84 -20.95 6.69
N ALA A 338 -8.56 -21.16 6.40
CA ALA A 338 -7.59 -21.68 7.36
C ALA A 338 -7.36 -20.70 8.54
N ASN A 339 -7.33 -19.41 8.27
CA ASN A 339 -7.22 -18.37 9.29
C ASN A 339 -8.49 -18.29 10.16
N ALA A 340 -9.69 -18.37 9.57
CA ALA A 340 -10.96 -18.38 10.31
C ALA A 340 -11.03 -19.58 11.27
N GLN A 341 -10.70 -20.78 10.77
CA GLN A 341 -10.64 -21.99 11.61
C GLN A 341 -9.64 -21.84 12.78
N ARG A 342 -8.44 -21.29 12.50
CA ARG A 342 -7.38 -21.05 13.52
C ARG A 342 -7.87 -20.11 14.62
N ASN A 343 -8.64 -19.09 14.25
CA ASN A 343 -9.14 -18.05 15.15
C ASN A 343 -10.47 -18.44 15.82
N GLY A 344 -11.05 -19.61 15.50
CA GLY A 344 -12.36 -20.01 16.01
C GLY A 344 -13.50 -19.09 15.57
N VAL A 345 -13.37 -18.47 14.35
CA VAL A 345 -14.40 -17.59 13.79
C VAL A 345 -15.32 -18.46 12.94
N GLU A 346 -16.52 -18.77 13.44
CA GLU A 346 -17.45 -19.72 12.85
C GLU A 346 -18.54 -19.06 12.01
N ASN A 347 -18.79 -17.76 12.21
CA ASN A 347 -19.85 -17.00 11.55
C ASN A 347 -19.38 -16.34 10.23
N VAL A 348 -18.43 -16.97 9.53
CA VAL A 348 -17.90 -16.51 8.24
C VAL A 348 -18.06 -17.56 7.15
N GLU A 349 -18.34 -17.10 5.95
CA GLU A 349 -18.39 -17.93 4.73
C GLU A 349 -17.51 -17.27 3.66
N PHE A 350 -16.78 -18.08 2.87
CA PHE A 350 -15.89 -17.56 1.82
C PHE A 350 -16.22 -18.14 0.46
N PHE A 351 -16.35 -17.25 -0.53
CA PHE A 351 -16.66 -17.56 -1.92
C PHE A 351 -15.52 -17.15 -2.85
N CYS A 352 -15.05 -18.07 -3.69
CA CYS A 352 -14.06 -17.78 -4.70
C CYS A 352 -14.75 -17.35 -5.99
N GLY A 353 -14.49 -16.12 -6.45
CA GLY A 353 -15.05 -15.61 -7.69
C GLY A 353 -14.79 -14.12 -7.89
N ASP A 354 -14.99 -13.65 -9.13
CA ASP A 354 -14.93 -12.23 -9.45
C ASP A 354 -16.00 -11.45 -8.68
N ALA A 355 -15.62 -10.31 -8.10
CA ALA A 355 -16.50 -9.53 -7.23
C ALA A 355 -17.81 -9.08 -7.92
N ALA A 356 -17.75 -8.74 -9.22
CA ALA A 356 -18.95 -8.34 -9.97
C ALA A 356 -19.88 -9.53 -10.19
N ALA A 357 -19.32 -10.70 -10.57
CA ALA A 357 -20.09 -11.90 -10.79
C ALA A 357 -20.74 -12.42 -9.49
N VAL A 358 -19.98 -12.44 -8.38
CA VAL A 358 -20.47 -12.86 -7.06
C VAL A 358 -21.55 -11.91 -6.55
N ALA A 359 -21.31 -10.59 -6.65
CA ALA A 359 -22.30 -9.60 -6.22
C ALA A 359 -23.59 -9.67 -7.03
N ALA A 360 -23.51 -9.87 -8.36
CA ALA A 360 -24.68 -10.05 -9.22
C ALA A 360 -25.46 -11.33 -8.90
N ASP A 361 -24.77 -12.46 -8.67
CA ASP A 361 -25.40 -13.72 -8.28
C ASP A 361 -26.12 -13.60 -6.93
N PHE A 362 -25.48 -12.98 -5.95
CA PHE A 362 -26.11 -12.75 -4.64
C PHE A 362 -27.32 -11.82 -4.71
N ALA A 363 -27.23 -10.75 -5.51
CA ALA A 363 -28.36 -9.85 -5.74
C ALA A 363 -29.55 -10.59 -6.42
N ALA A 364 -29.26 -11.43 -7.44
CA ALA A 364 -30.25 -12.23 -8.13
C ALA A 364 -30.91 -13.29 -7.23
N LYS A 365 -30.14 -13.88 -6.29
CA LYS A 365 -30.63 -14.81 -5.27
C LYS A 365 -31.36 -14.14 -4.12
N GLY A 366 -31.50 -12.82 -4.13
CA GLY A 366 -32.23 -12.06 -3.13
C GLY A 366 -31.47 -11.84 -1.82
N LEU A 367 -30.14 -11.98 -1.79
CA LEU A 367 -29.35 -11.60 -0.60
C LEU A 367 -29.56 -10.11 -0.27
N ARG A 368 -29.81 -9.84 0.99
CA ARG A 368 -29.99 -8.48 1.53
C ARG A 368 -29.07 -8.28 2.73
N PRO A 369 -27.77 -8.00 2.50
CA PRO A 369 -26.86 -7.72 3.61
C PRO A 369 -27.22 -6.38 4.26
N ASP A 370 -27.05 -6.29 5.57
CA ASP A 370 -27.22 -5.01 6.28
C ASP A 370 -26.07 -4.04 5.95
N VAL A 371 -24.87 -4.60 5.78
CA VAL A 371 -23.65 -3.84 5.46
C VAL A 371 -22.91 -4.50 4.29
N ILE A 372 -22.44 -3.70 3.35
CA ILE A 372 -21.43 -4.13 2.36
C ILE A 372 -20.11 -3.43 2.67
N CYS A 373 -19.04 -4.20 2.86
CA CYS A 373 -17.67 -3.71 2.94
C CYS A 373 -16.96 -3.95 1.62
N VAL A 374 -16.19 -2.99 1.15
CA VAL A 374 -15.34 -3.13 -0.04
C VAL A 374 -13.94 -2.58 0.21
N ASP A 375 -12.90 -3.33 -0.16
CA ASP A 375 -11.49 -2.90 -0.17
C ASP A 375 -10.85 -3.25 -1.53
N PRO A 376 -11.26 -2.56 -2.61
CA PRO A 376 -10.83 -2.90 -3.96
C PRO A 376 -9.38 -2.50 -4.22
N PRO A 377 -8.74 -3.08 -5.26
CA PRO A 377 -7.43 -2.66 -5.73
C PRO A 377 -7.45 -1.20 -6.21
N ARG A 378 -6.26 -0.61 -6.46
CA ARG A 378 -6.08 0.79 -6.88
C ARG A 378 -6.98 1.28 -8.02
N LYS A 379 -7.44 0.40 -8.90
CA LYS A 379 -8.37 0.75 -9.99
C LYS A 379 -9.80 1.07 -9.51
N GLY A 380 -10.13 0.81 -8.25
CA GLY A 380 -11.46 0.96 -7.68
C GLY A 380 -12.43 -0.12 -8.13
N LEU A 381 -13.72 0.13 -7.96
CA LEU A 381 -14.80 -0.80 -8.34
C LEU A 381 -15.11 -0.71 -9.83
N ALA A 382 -15.52 -1.85 -10.39
CA ALA A 382 -16.22 -1.87 -11.66
C ALA A 382 -17.66 -1.34 -11.48
N PRO A 383 -18.25 -0.63 -12.46
CA PRO A 383 -19.61 -0.10 -12.36
C PRO A 383 -20.65 -1.17 -12.01
N GLU A 384 -20.45 -2.40 -12.49
CA GLU A 384 -21.32 -3.56 -12.25
C GLU A 384 -21.35 -3.95 -10.77
N VAL A 385 -20.23 -3.82 -10.06
CA VAL A 385 -20.16 -4.06 -8.59
C VAL A 385 -20.98 -3.02 -7.86
N VAL A 386 -20.86 -1.74 -8.24
CA VAL A 386 -21.64 -0.65 -7.64
C VAL A 386 -23.15 -0.87 -7.84
N GLN A 387 -23.56 -1.26 -9.05
CA GLN A 387 -24.97 -1.55 -9.37
C GLN A 387 -25.51 -2.73 -8.56
N ALA A 388 -24.76 -3.86 -8.52
CA ALA A 388 -25.16 -5.03 -7.76
C ALA A 388 -25.23 -4.75 -6.25
N ALA A 389 -24.26 -4.02 -5.70
CA ALA A 389 -24.27 -3.59 -4.30
C ALA A 389 -25.49 -2.73 -3.98
N ALA A 390 -25.82 -1.74 -4.82
CA ALA A 390 -26.99 -0.90 -4.65
C ALA A 390 -28.31 -1.69 -4.79
N GLN A 391 -28.37 -2.68 -5.69
CA GLN A 391 -29.54 -3.54 -5.88
C GLN A 391 -29.82 -4.44 -4.66
N MET A 392 -28.79 -4.84 -3.91
CA MET A 392 -28.93 -5.54 -2.64
C MET A 392 -29.51 -4.67 -1.52
N ALA A 393 -29.57 -3.35 -1.72
CA ALA A 393 -30.14 -2.36 -0.83
C ALA A 393 -29.60 -2.40 0.62
N PRO A 394 -28.29 -2.43 0.85
CA PRO A 394 -27.72 -2.43 2.19
C PRO A 394 -28.05 -1.11 2.93
N LYS A 395 -28.15 -1.18 4.25
CA LYS A 395 -28.31 0.00 5.10
C LYS A 395 -27.06 0.87 5.10
N ARG A 396 -25.87 0.24 4.95
CA ARG A 396 -24.56 0.91 4.96
C ARG A 396 -23.61 0.26 3.96
N ILE A 397 -22.79 1.08 3.33
CA ILE A 397 -21.65 0.63 2.53
C ILE A 397 -20.40 1.25 3.14
N VAL A 398 -19.47 0.43 3.58
CA VAL A 398 -18.14 0.84 4.07
C VAL A 398 -17.13 0.64 2.96
N TYR A 399 -16.59 1.73 2.46
CA TYR A 399 -15.58 1.71 1.39
C TYR A 399 -14.20 2.01 1.97
N VAL A 400 -13.30 1.04 1.96
CA VAL A 400 -11.87 1.20 2.26
C VAL A 400 -11.12 1.39 0.95
N SER A 401 -10.18 2.33 0.88
CA SER A 401 -9.46 2.63 -0.37
C SER A 401 -8.07 3.18 -0.15
N CYS A 402 -7.12 2.68 -0.93
CA CYS A 402 -5.75 3.19 -1.01
C CYS A 402 -5.56 4.30 -2.06
N ASP A 403 -6.59 4.67 -2.83
CA ASP A 403 -6.53 5.74 -3.83
C ASP A 403 -7.73 6.69 -3.75
N PRO A 404 -7.53 7.93 -3.27
CA PRO A 404 -8.61 8.89 -3.13
C PRO A 404 -9.33 9.27 -4.43
N ALA A 405 -8.64 9.20 -5.59
CA ALA A 405 -9.25 9.61 -6.86
C ALA A 405 -10.25 8.54 -7.36
N THR A 406 -9.87 7.27 -7.30
CA THR A 406 -10.77 6.17 -7.66
C THR A 406 -11.91 6.01 -6.67
N LEU A 407 -11.64 6.17 -5.36
CA LEU A 407 -12.67 6.24 -4.33
C LEU A 407 -13.71 7.31 -4.65
N ALA A 408 -13.26 8.53 -4.94
CA ALA A 408 -14.15 9.66 -5.22
C ALA A 408 -14.99 9.41 -6.49
N ARG A 409 -14.41 8.80 -7.54
CA ARG A 409 -15.15 8.36 -8.72
C ARG A 409 -16.26 7.37 -8.34
N ASP A 410 -15.95 6.40 -7.49
CA ASP A 410 -16.91 5.36 -7.11
C ASP A 410 -17.98 5.89 -6.16
N VAL A 411 -17.64 6.82 -5.26
CA VAL A 411 -18.62 7.58 -4.44
C VAL A 411 -19.62 8.30 -5.34
N LYS A 412 -19.18 8.90 -6.46
CA LYS A 412 -20.09 9.50 -7.44
C LYS A 412 -21.00 8.48 -8.10
N LEU A 413 -20.50 7.28 -8.42
CA LEU A 413 -21.32 6.19 -8.96
C LEU A 413 -22.36 5.71 -7.94
N PHE A 414 -21.99 5.56 -6.68
CA PHE A 414 -22.91 5.25 -5.59
C PHE A 414 -23.97 6.35 -5.39
N ALA A 415 -23.58 7.63 -5.54
CA ALA A 415 -24.54 8.73 -5.47
C ALA A 415 -25.59 8.65 -6.59
N GLN A 416 -25.21 8.25 -7.81
CA GLN A 416 -26.15 7.98 -8.91
C GLN A 416 -27.06 6.77 -8.65
N ALA A 417 -26.58 5.82 -7.81
CA ALA A 417 -27.35 4.64 -7.39
C ALA A 417 -28.16 4.87 -6.11
N GLY A 418 -28.28 6.13 -5.64
CA GLY A 418 -29.13 6.49 -4.49
C GLY A 418 -28.44 6.45 -3.13
N TYR A 419 -27.11 6.32 -3.06
CA TYR A 419 -26.34 6.36 -1.81
C TYR A 419 -25.56 7.68 -1.69
N ARG A 420 -25.38 8.18 -0.48
CA ARG A 420 -24.57 9.37 -0.20
C ARG A 420 -23.47 9.06 0.81
N ALA A 421 -22.30 9.63 0.61
CA ALA A 421 -21.25 9.60 1.61
C ALA A 421 -21.63 10.51 2.78
N ILE A 422 -21.62 9.96 3.99
CA ILE A 422 -22.01 10.67 5.22
C ILE A 422 -20.86 10.85 6.19
N ARG A 423 -19.88 9.94 6.19
CA ARG A 423 -18.63 10.04 6.97
C ARG A 423 -17.43 9.69 6.11
N ALA A 424 -16.30 10.32 6.41
CA ALA A 424 -15.01 9.98 5.81
C ALA A 424 -13.88 10.18 6.83
N ALA A 425 -12.96 9.23 6.91
CA ALA A 425 -11.73 9.31 7.70
C ALA A 425 -10.54 8.83 6.89
N ALA A 426 -9.39 9.45 7.09
CA ALA A 426 -8.14 9.07 6.46
C ALA A 426 -7.22 8.33 7.45
N VAL A 427 -6.39 7.43 6.95
CA VAL A 427 -5.39 6.69 7.74
C VAL A 427 -4.05 6.74 7.02
N ASP A 428 -3.02 7.20 7.71
CA ASP A 428 -1.68 7.25 7.18
C ASP A 428 -0.98 5.89 7.30
N MET A 429 -1.33 4.98 6.41
CA MET A 429 -0.74 3.65 6.28
C MET A 429 0.74 3.70 5.87
N PHE A 430 1.15 4.77 5.17
CA PHE A 430 2.46 4.87 4.51
C PHE A 430 3.17 6.18 4.88
N PRO A 431 3.58 6.39 6.15
CA PRO A 431 4.35 7.56 6.56
C PRO A 431 5.56 7.84 5.67
N GLY A 432 5.81 9.12 5.38
CA GLY A 432 6.87 9.58 4.50
C GLY A 432 6.58 9.47 3.00
N THR A 433 5.41 8.94 2.60
CA THR A 433 4.98 8.86 1.19
C THR A 433 3.71 9.68 0.94
N ALA A 434 3.38 9.92 -0.32
CA ALA A 434 2.15 10.61 -0.70
C ALA A 434 0.89 9.72 -0.60
N ASN A 435 1.01 8.41 -0.34
CA ASN A 435 -0.12 7.50 -0.26
C ASN A 435 -0.91 7.69 1.05
N VAL A 436 -2.22 7.47 0.97
CA VAL A 436 -3.14 7.57 2.11
C VAL A 436 -4.26 6.56 1.92
N GLU A 437 -4.64 5.87 3.00
CA GLU A 437 -5.84 5.06 3.05
C GLU A 437 -7.03 5.91 3.50
N THR A 438 -8.21 5.52 3.06
CA THR A 438 -9.45 6.26 3.37
C THR A 438 -10.56 5.28 3.66
N VAL A 439 -11.37 5.56 4.68
CA VAL A 439 -12.63 4.87 4.94
C VAL A 439 -13.77 5.85 4.71
N VAL A 440 -14.75 5.45 3.91
CA VAL A 440 -15.97 6.24 3.67
C VAL A 440 -17.18 5.39 4.01
N LEU A 441 -18.11 5.97 4.75
CA LEU A 441 -19.43 5.41 5.00
C LEU A 441 -20.42 6.04 4.03
N LEU A 442 -21.14 5.17 3.30
CA LEU A 442 -22.26 5.59 2.47
C LEU A 442 -23.56 4.98 3.03
N GLU A 443 -24.64 5.79 3.01
CA GLU A 443 -25.99 5.37 3.38
C GLU A 443 -26.98 5.74 2.28
N PRO A 444 -28.16 5.09 2.22
CA PRO A 444 -29.21 5.50 1.29
C PRO A 444 -29.51 6.99 1.41
N GLY A 445 -29.56 7.69 0.29
CA GLY A 445 -30.05 9.07 0.26
C GLY A 445 -31.51 9.13 0.68
N GLN A 446 -31.90 10.15 1.44
CA GLN A 446 -33.32 10.39 1.66
C GLN A 446 -33.96 10.65 0.29
N THR A 447 -34.92 9.81 -0.10
CA THR A 447 -35.83 10.14 -1.19
C THR A 447 -36.60 11.38 -0.75
N CYS A 448 -36.33 12.53 -1.40
CA CYS A 448 -37.21 13.72 -1.26
C CYS A 448 -38.56 13.44 -1.85
#